data_0cb42f9cb771d9f6783650631ac0b4d2
#
_entry.id   0cb42f9cb771d9f6783650631ac0b4d2
#
_cell.length_a   1.000
_cell.length_b   1.000
_cell.length_c   1.000
_cell.angle_alpha   90.00
_cell.angle_beta   90.00
_cell.angle_gamma   90.00
#
_symmetry.space_group_name_H-M   'P 1'
#
loop_
_entity.id
_entity.type
_entity.pdbx_description
1 polymer ?
#
loop_
_entity_poly.entity_id
_entity_poly.type
_entity_poly.pdbx_seq_one_letter_code
_entity_poly.pdbx_strand_id
1 'polypeptide(L)'
;MLSALPFAITLGILPYVVRIEKFMVAASGGAELGAVFHVAQLAWLAGLVVPAAVRAALLPVLGDARFNPMKHRKALNNAFDMCFGLLPYGLFGGHLVVTVFAPIAFPEAYLDGTYGASAIDVFTVLLAGWGMTLLATPTYTALMAGERPWRFTLFIALVLLAATALGAVLVLNGSSDPGQKLYAAAAASSLSAGVLLMLSWWMSGEFAAIVARRDEWILAVVCTSFIVGGLISSTWWWVVGLPLFGFTKQGWKAARSTLD
;
A
#
# COMPACT_ATOMS: atom_id res chain seq x y z
N MET A 1 -2.38 -9.57 32.05
CA MET A 1 -1.20 -8.80 31.64
C MET A 1 -0.43 -9.41 30.47
N LEU A 2 -0.20 -10.71 30.41
CA LEU A 2 0.53 -11.37 29.29
C LEU A 2 -0.19 -11.28 27.92
N SER A 3 -1.50 -11.11 27.85
CA SER A 3 -2.27 -10.97 26.61
C SER A 3 -2.10 -9.60 25.92
N ALA A 4 -1.70 -8.57 26.63
CA ALA A 4 -1.46 -7.23 26.07
C ALA A 4 -0.04 -7.06 25.45
N LEU A 5 0.91 -7.91 25.84
CA LEU A 5 2.30 -7.83 25.41
C LEU A 5 2.49 -7.91 23.90
N PRO A 6 1.83 -8.85 23.16
CA PRO A 6 1.94 -8.91 21.71
C PRO A 6 1.51 -7.62 21.03
N PHE A 7 0.41 -7.01 21.48
CA PHE A 7 -0.07 -5.75 20.94
C PHE A 7 0.88 -4.58 21.22
N ALA A 8 1.45 -4.51 22.43
CA ALA A 8 2.43 -3.49 22.78
C ALA A 8 3.69 -3.60 21.90
N ILE A 9 4.20 -4.80 21.67
CA ILE A 9 5.34 -5.06 20.76
C ILE A 9 4.96 -4.64 19.34
N THR A 10 3.79 -5.04 18.86
CA THR A 10 3.32 -4.69 17.50
C THR A 10 3.23 -3.18 17.32
N LEU A 11 2.64 -2.46 18.27
CA LEU A 11 2.54 -1.00 18.24
C LEU A 11 3.91 -0.31 18.26
N GLY A 12 4.88 -0.90 18.96
CA GLY A 12 6.26 -0.40 18.96
C GLY A 12 6.97 -0.62 17.62
N ILE A 13 6.71 -1.72 16.94
CA ILE A 13 7.37 -2.09 15.66
C ILE A 13 6.75 -1.36 14.46
N LEU A 14 5.43 -1.20 14.44
CA LEU A 14 4.66 -0.73 13.28
C LEU A 14 5.16 0.60 12.68
N PRO A 15 5.56 1.63 13.46
CA PRO A 15 6.10 2.86 12.90
C PRO A 15 7.40 2.66 12.11
N TYR A 16 8.19 1.66 12.45
CA TYR A 16 9.45 1.36 11.75
C TYR A 16 9.21 0.66 10.41
N VAL A 17 8.21 -0.21 10.33
CA VAL A 17 7.81 -0.85 9.06
C VAL A 17 7.52 0.16 7.96
N VAL A 18 6.95 1.32 8.35
CA VAL A 18 6.54 2.37 7.41
C VAL A 18 7.65 3.37 7.09
N ARG A 19 8.75 3.40 7.86
CA ARG A 19 9.74 4.48 7.79
C ARG A 19 11.16 4.01 7.52
N ILE A 20 11.41 2.72 7.43
CA ILE A 20 12.77 2.18 7.38
C ILE A 20 13.52 2.65 6.12
N GLU A 21 12.84 2.69 4.97
CA GLU A 21 13.44 3.10 3.70
C GLU A 21 13.87 4.57 3.72
N LYS A 22 13.09 5.45 4.37
CA LYS A 22 13.47 6.86 4.56
C LYS A 22 14.80 7.00 5.29
N PHE A 23 14.99 6.25 6.38
CA PHE A 23 16.24 6.28 7.13
C PHE A 23 17.41 5.74 6.30
N MET A 24 17.20 4.71 5.49
CA MET A 24 18.22 4.16 4.60
C MET A 24 18.60 5.14 3.49
N VAL A 25 17.62 5.84 2.88
CA VAL A 25 17.89 6.89 1.89
C VAL A 25 18.69 8.02 2.50
N ALA A 26 18.28 8.53 3.67
CA ALA A 26 18.99 9.60 4.35
C ALA A 26 20.41 9.20 4.76
N ALA A 27 20.60 7.96 5.22
CA ALA A 27 21.91 7.44 5.62
C ALA A 27 22.87 7.24 4.44
N SER A 28 22.36 6.86 3.26
CA SER A 28 23.17 6.54 2.08
C SER A 28 23.29 7.67 1.04
N GLY A 29 22.33 8.60 1.04
CA GLY A 29 22.24 9.68 0.04
C GLY A 29 22.24 11.09 0.63
N GLY A 30 22.29 11.21 1.95
CA GLY A 30 22.26 12.50 2.65
C GLY A 30 20.84 13.01 2.99
N ALA A 31 20.82 14.10 3.75
CA ALA A 31 19.58 14.67 4.27
C ALA A 31 18.62 15.17 3.18
N GLU A 32 19.17 15.71 2.09
CA GLU A 32 18.39 16.26 0.96
C GLU A 32 17.61 15.17 0.24
N LEU A 33 18.26 14.04 -0.09
CA LEU A 33 17.59 12.88 -0.67
C LEU A 33 16.52 12.31 0.27
N GLY A 34 16.84 12.24 1.56
CA GLY A 34 15.90 11.84 2.60
C GLY A 34 14.68 12.77 2.66
N ALA A 35 14.85 14.07 2.39
CA ALA A 35 13.76 15.05 2.35
C ALA A 35 12.86 14.84 1.12
N VAL A 36 13.41 14.63 -0.09
CA VAL A 36 12.63 14.30 -1.30
C VAL A 36 11.78 13.06 -1.08
N PHE A 37 12.40 11.98 -0.58
CA PHE A 37 11.67 10.75 -0.27
C PHE A 37 10.60 10.97 0.79
N HIS A 38 10.87 11.82 1.78
CA HIS A 38 9.91 12.14 2.82
C HIS A 38 8.68 12.87 2.28
N VAL A 39 8.86 13.82 1.36
CA VAL A 39 7.74 14.53 0.70
C VAL A 39 6.84 13.52 -0.03
N ALA A 40 7.43 12.62 -0.83
CA ALA A 40 6.68 11.56 -1.50
C ALA A 40 5.96 10.64 -0.49
N GLN A 41 6.64 10.30 0.61
CA GLN A 41 6.10 9.43 1.66
C GLN A 41 4.95 10.10 2.44
N LEU A 42 4.98 11.42 2.65
CA LEU A 42 3.87 12.14 3.31
C LEU A 42 2.57 12.01 2.53
N ALA A 43 2.62 12.15 1.21
CA ALA A 43 1.45 11.96 0.35
C ALA A 43 0.94 10.50 0.42
N TRP A 44 1.84 9.53 0.39
CA TRP A 44 1.51 8.11 0.55
C TRP A 44 0.89 7.81 1.92
N LEU A 45 1.44 8.37 3.00
CA LEU A 45 0.90 8.23 4.37
C LEU A 45 -0.52 8.80 4.49
N ALA A 46 -0.78 9.96 3.84
CA ALA A 46 -2.13 10.51 3.77
C ALA A 46 -3.10 9.54 3.10
N GLY A 47 -2.68 8.87 2.03
CA GLY A 47 -3.47 7.83 1.36
C GLY A 47 -3.78 6.61 2.24
N LEU A 48 -2.97 6.31 3.27
CA LEU A 48 -3.22 5.19 4.19
C LEU A 48 -4.47 5.39 5.08
N VAL A 49 -5.06 6.58 5.09
CA VAL A 49 -6.36 6.82 5.74
C VAL A 49 -7.44 5.89 5.15
N VAL A 50 -7.40 5.59 3.86
CA VAL A 50 -8.38 4.71 3.21
C VAL A 50 -8.28 3.27 3.72
N PRO A 51 -7.14 2.56 3.66
CA PRO A 51 -7.00 1.24 4.29
C PRO A 51 -7.33 1.24 5.79
N ALA A 52 -6.98 2.32 6.50
CA ALA A 52 -7.29 2.45 7.93
C ALA A 52 -8.79 2.55 8.19
N ALA A 53 -9.54 3.28 7.37
CA ALA A 53 -11.00 3.38 7.46
C ALA A 53 -11.66 2.02 7.18
N VAL A 54 -11.22 1.32 6.12
CA VAL A 54 -11.70 -0.05 5.83
C VAL A 54 -11.45 -0.98 7.01
N ARG A 55 -10.25 -0.95 7.59
CA ARG A 55 -9.92 -1.75 8.77
C ARG A 55 -10.81 -1.40 9.97
N ALA A 56 -10.99 -0.11 10.25
CA ALA A 56 -11.80 0.34 11.38
C ALA A 56 -13.26 -0.11 11.27
N ALA A 57 -13.82 -0.12 10.06
CA ALA A 57 -15.17 -0.61 9.80
C ALA A 57 -15.26 -2.15 9.86
N LEU A 58 -14.24 -2.84 9.36
CA LEU A 58 -14.25 -4.29 9.23
C LEU A 58 -13.94 -5.02 10.57
N LEU A 59 -13.09 -4.45 11.42
CA LEU A 59 -12.61 -5.08 12.64
C LEU A 59 -13.73 -5.52 13.59
N PRO A 60 -14.73 -4.68 13.93
CA PRO A 60 -15.85 -5.10 14.78
C PRO A 60 -16.71 -6.17 14.11
N VAL A 61 -16.96 -6.06 12.81
CA VAL A 61 -17.78 -7.04 12.05
C VAL A 61 -17.12 -8.42 12.06
N LEU A 62 -15.81 -8.50 11.91
CA LEU A 62 -15.07 -9.76 12.00
C LEU A 62 -15.03 -10.30 13.44
N GLY A 63 -14.94 -9.42 14.44
CA GLY A 63 -15.03 -9.79 15.85
C GLY A 63 -16.35 -10.45 16.18
N ASP A 64 -17.48 -9.88 15.75
CA ASP A 64 -18.81 -10.41 15.94
C ASP A 64 -19.07 -11.70 15.14
N ALA A 65 -18.48 -11.80 13.96
CA ALA A 65 -18.59 -12.96 13.08
C ALA A 65 -17.66 -14.13 13.46
N ARG A 66 -16.82 -13.96 14.47
CA ARG A 66 -15.75 -14.89 14.85
C ARG A 66 -16.19 -16.36 15.00
N PHE A 67 -17.37 -16.58 15.57
CA PHE A 67 -17.94 -17.92 15.79
C PHE A 67 -18.89 -18.39 14.67
N ASN A 68 -19.05 -17.59 13.60
CA ASN A 68 -19.90 -17.93 12.47
C ASN A 68 -19.13 -17.86 11.15
N PRO A 69 -18.62 -19.01 10.64
CA PRO A 69 -17.81 -19.04 9.43
C PRO A 69 -18.48 -18.42 8.20
N MET A 70 -19.81 -18.56 8.07
CA MET A 70 -20.54 -17.98 6.93
C MET A 70 -20.58 -16.45 7.00
N LYS A 71 -20.83 -15.89 8.18
CA LYS A 71 -20.82 -14.43 8.39
C LYS A 71 -19.42 -13.87 8.21
N HIS A 72 -18.40 -14.56 8.74
CA HIS A 72 -17.00 -14.19 8.60
C HIS A 72 -16.59 -14.11 7.12
N ARG A 73 -16.86 -15.17 6.35
CA ARG A 73 -16.56 -15.24 4.91
C ARG A 73 -17.32 -14.17 4.11
N LYS A 74 -18.59 -13.90 4.44
CA LYS A 74 -19.37 -12.83 3.80
C LYS A 74 -18.75 -11.46 4.07
N ALA A 75 -18.36 -11.17 5.32
CA ALA A 75 -17.71 -9.91 5.68
C ALA A 75 -16.39 -9.70 4.94
N LEU A 76 -15.54 -10.74 4.87
CA LEU A 76 -14.30 -10.70 4.09
C LEU A 76 -14.55 -10.47 2.60
N ASN A 77 -15.52 -11.16 2.01
CA ASN A 77 -15.84 -10.99 0.59
C ASN A 77 -16.30 -9.57 0.30
N ASN A 78 -17.17 -9.00 1.12
CA ASN A 78 -17.61 -7.60 0.96
C ASN A 78 -16.44 -6.62 1.09
N ALA A 79 -15.53 -6.87 2.03
CA ALA A 79 -14.34 -6.03 2.20
C ALA A 79 -13.40 -6.12 1.00
N PHE A 80 -13.21 -7.31 0.41
CA PHE A 80 -12.44 -7.45 -0.84
C PHE A 80 -13.12 -6.71 -2.00
N ASP A 81 -14.44 -6.87 -2.19
CA ASP A 81 -15.20 -6.16 -3.22
C ASP A 81 -14.99 -4.65 -3.10
N MET A 82 -15.04 -4.11 -1.88
CA MET A 82 -14.79 -2.70 -1.60
C MET A 82 -13.34 -2.30 -1.92
N CYS A 83 -12.34 -3.08 -1.48
CA CYS A 83 -10.94 -2.78 -1.74
C CYS A 83 -10.61 -2.80 -3.24
N PHE A 84 -11.10 -3.79 -4.00
CA PHE A 84 -10.93 -3.85 -5.45
C PHE A 84 -11.66 -2.70 -6.15
N GLY A 85 -12.83 -2.29 -5.65
CA GLY A 85 -13.56 -1.13 -6.17
C GLY A 85 -12.84 0.19 -5.93
N LEU A 86 -12.21 0.37 -4.77
CA LEU A 86 -11.47 1.58 -4.41
C LEU A 86 -10.09 1.68 -5.06
N LEU A 87 -9.49 0.55 -5.46
CA LEU A 87 -8.12 0.48 -5.94
C LEU A 87 -7.82 1.45 -7.09
N PRO A 88 -8.56 1.48 -8.21
CA PRO A 88 -8.26 2.38 -9.32
C PRO A 88 -8.46 3.85 -8.96
N TYR A 89 -9.51 4.15 -8.19
CA TYR A 89 -9.73 5.53 -7.73
C TYR A 89 -8.59 6.01 -6.82
N GLY A 90 -8.08 5.16 -5.95
CA GLY A 90 -6.94 5.49 -5.10
C GLY A 90 -5.63 5.61 -5.89
N LEU A 91 -5.40 4.73 -6.87
CA LEU A 91 -4.21 4.79 -7.71
C LEU A 91 -4.22 6.04 -8.61
N PHE A 92 -5.22 6.17 -9.48
CA PHE A 92 -5.29 7.28 -10.43
C PHE A 92 -5.65 8.60 -9.76
N GLY A 93 -6.64 8.59 -8.85
CA GLY A 93 -7.04 9.78 -8.10
C GLY A 93 -5.94 10.26 -7.18
N GLY A 94 -5.22 9.36 -6.51
CA GLY A 94 -4.07 9.70 -5.66
C GLY A 94 -2.96 10.37 -6.45
N HIS A 95 -2.60 9.82 -7.62
CA HIS A 95 -1.61 10.45 -8.50
C HIS A 95 -2.07 11.84 -8.98
N LEU A 96 -3.33 11.96 -9.44
CA LEU A 96 -3.89 13.24 -9.89
C LEU A 96 -3.86 14.29 -8.78
N VAL A 97 -4.33 13.93 -7.58
CA VAL A 97 -4.35 14.83 -6.42
C VAL A 97 -2.93 15.31 -6.09
N VAL A 98 -1.96 14.40 -6.03
CA VAL A 98 -0.58 14.78 -5.70
C VAL A 98 0.02 15.66 -6.81
N THR A 99 -0.20 15.35 -8.08
CA THR A 99 0.30 16.17 -9.20
C THR A 99 -0.24 17.60 -9.15
N VAL A 100 -1.51 17.78 -8.75
CA VAL A 100 -2.13 19.11 -8.66
C VAL A 100 -1.74 19.86 -7.40
N PHE A 101 -1.68 19.19 -6.25
CA PHE A 101 -1.48 19.85 -4.96
C PHE A 101 -0.03 19.94 -4.50
N ALA A 102 0.86 19.03 -4.94
CA ALA A 102 2.26 19.07 -4.53
C ALA A 102 2.96 20.39 -4.89
N PRO A 103 2.75 20.99 -6.08
CA PRO A 103 3.35 22.29 -6.42
C PRO A 103 2.90 23.45 -5.53
N ILE A 104 1.74 23.32 -4.89
CA ILE A 104 1.21 24.33 -3.97
C ILE A 104 1.77 24.15 -2.56
N ALA A 105 2.02 22.88 -2.16
CA ALA A 105 2.37 22.52 -0.80
C ALA A 105 3.87 22.45 -0.52
N PHE A 106 4.69 22.20 -1.56
CA PHE A 106 6.12 21.91 -1.41
C PHE A 106 6.98 22.81 -2.31
N PRO A 107 8.23 23.12 -1.90
CA PRO A 107 9.19 23.84 -2.73
C PRO A 107 9.49 23.11 -4.05
N GLU A 108 9.70 23.88 -5.11
CA GLU A 108 9.95 23.39 -6.47
C GLU A 108 11.16 22.44 -6.53
N ALA A 109 12.21 22.71 -5.75
CA ALA A 109 13.40 21.85 -5.69
C ALA A 109 13.16 20.39 -5.35
N TYR A 110 12.02 20.05 -4.71
CA TYR A 110 11.64 18.66 -4.45
C TYR A 110 10.82 18.03 -5.60
N LEU A 111 10.36 18.86 -6.54
CA LEU A 111 9.42 18.46 -7.60
C LEU A 111 10.06 18.48 -8.99
N ASP A 112 11.10 19.28 -9.20
CA ASP A 112 11.77 19.50 -10.49
C ASP A 112 12.82 18.44 -10.87
N GLY A 113 13.11 17.51 -9.94
CA GLY A 113 14.14 16.48 -10.14
C GLY A 113 15.58 16.94 -9.88
N THR A 114 15.80 18.12 -9.30
CA THR A 114 17.13 18.63 -8.93
C THR A 114 17.97 17.62 -8.16
N TYR A 115 17.33 16.81 -7.34
CA TYR A 115 17.97 15.74 -6.56
C TYR A 115 17.92 14.36 -7.24
N GLY A 116 17.78 14.31 -8.56
CA GLY A 116 17.83 13.10 -9.37
C GLY A 116 16.47 12.47 -9.70
N ALA A 117 15.43 12.74 -8.91
CA ALA A 117 14.05 12.34 -9.20
C ALA A 117 13.07 13.30 -8.53
N SER A 118 11.91 13.51 -9.16
CA SER A 118 10.79 14.27 -8.60
C SER A 118 10.11 13.47 -7.48
N ALA A 119 9.71 14.14 -6.40
CA ALA A 119 8.91 13.52 -5.35
C ALA A 119 7.56 12.98 -5.86
N ILE A 120 7.01 13.55 -6.94
CA ILE A 120 5.78 13.07 -7.59
C ILE A 120 6.03 11.71 -8.25
N ASP A 121 7.17 11.54 -8.94
CA ASP A 121 7.53 10.28 -9.59
C ASP A 121 7.79 9.18 -8.56
N VAL A 122 8.53 9.51 -7.49
CA VAL A 122 8.76 8.62 -6.34
C VAL A 122 7.44 8.20 -5.70
N PHE A 123 6.53 9.16 -5.49
CA PHE A 123 5.20 8.89 -4.97
C PHE A 123 4.41 7.94 -5.87
N THR A 124 4.53 8.08 -7.18
CA THR A 124 3.81 7.20 -8.13
C THR A 124 4.27 5.74 -8.01
N VAL A 125 5.55 5.50 -7.75
CA VAL A 125 6.04 4.15 -7.42
C VAL A 125 5.47 3.67 -6.08
N LEU A 126 5.39 4.55 -5.07
CA LEU A 126 4.79 4.23 -3.76
C LEU A 126 3.29 3.90 -3.86
N LEU A 127 2.58 4.44 -4.85
CA LEU A 127 1.17 4.11 -5.09
C LEU A 127 0.94 2.62 -5.37
N ALA A 128 1.88 1.92 -6.02
CA ALA A 128 1.80 0.48 -6.18
C ALA A 128 1.78 -0.24 -4.82
N GLY A 129 2.65 0.20 -3.89
CA GLY A 129 2.67 -0.28 -2.51
C GLY A 129 1.38 0.06 -1.74
N TRP A 130 0.82 1.24 -1.98
CA TRP A 130 -0.47 1.62 -1.42
C TRP A 130 -1.59 0.67 -1.87
N GLY A 131 -1.64 0.35 -3.16
CA GLY A 131 -2.61 -0.60 -3.70
C GLY A 131 -2.49 -1.99 -3.07
N MET A 132 -1.26 -2.50 -2.92
CA MET A 132 -1.01 -3.77 -2.24
C MET A 132 -1.43 -3.73 -0.77
N THR A 133 -1.19 -2.61 -0.07
CA THR A 133 -1.62 -2.41 1.32
C THR A 133 -3.15 -2.38 1.44
N LEU A 134 -3.85 -1.72 0.51
CA LEU A 134 -5.31 -1.72 0.45
C LEU A 134 -5.84 -3.15 0.28
N LEU A 135 -5.30 -3.92 -0.67
CA LEU A 135 -5.71 -5.30 -0.93
C LEU A 135 -5.35 -6.28 0.18
N ALA A 136 -4.32 -5.98 0.99
CA ALA A 136 -3.98 -6.75 2.19
C ALA A 136 -4.94 -6.48 3.36
N THR A 137 -5.63 -5.34 3.36
CA THR A 137 -6.42 -4.87 4.52
C THR A 137 -7.45 -5.86 5.02
N PRO A 138 -8.25 -6.56 4.18
CA PRO A 138 -9.22 -7.54 4.67
C PRO A 138 -8.58 -8.69 5.46
N THR A 139 -7.54 -9.33 4.92
CA THR A 139 -6.85 -10.48 5.55
C THR A 139 -6.00 -10.07 6.74
N TYR A 140 -5.34 -8.93 6.64
CA TYR A 140 -4.61 -8.32 7.74
C TYR A 140 -5.54 -8.03 8.93
N THR A 141 -6.75 -7.49 8.66
CA THR A 141 -7.75 -7.22 9.70
C THR A 141 -8.29 -8.52 10.31
N ALA A 142 -8.46 -9.56 9.49
CA ALA A 142 -8.87 -10.89 9.99
C ALA A 142 -7.82 -11.50 10.92
N LEU A 143 -6.52 -11.35 10.60
CA LEU A 143 -5.43 -11.77 11.50
C LEU A 143 -5.45 -11.00 12.82
N MET A 144 -5.75 -9.68 12.77
CA MET A 144 -5.84 -8.82 13.94
C MET A 144 -7.05 -9.17 14.83
N ALA A 145 -8.20 -9.52 14.22
CA ALA A 145 -9.41 -9.95 14.91
C ALA A 145 -9.31 -11.39 15.48
N GLY A 146 -8.29 -12.14 15.09
CA GLY A 146 -8.09 -13.54 15.47
C GLY A 146 -7.74 -13.73 16.94
N GLU A 147 -7.93 -14.97 17.43
CA GLU A 147 -7.69 -15.33 18.83
C GLU A 147 -6.20 -15.43 19.21
N ARG A 148 -5.31 -15.40 18.25
CA ARG A 148 -3.87 -15.64 18.44
C ARG A 148 -3.06 -14.36 18.22
N PRO A 149 -2.98 -13.45 19.20
CA PRO A 149 -2.32 -12.16 19.05
C PRO A 149 -0.84 -12.29 18.67
N TRP A 150 -0.14 -13.35 19.11
CA TRP A 150 1.25 -13.62 18.72
C TRP A 150 1.42 -13.92 17.23
N ARG A 151 0.42 -14.49 16.55
CA ARG A 151 0.47 -14.68 15.08
C ARG A 151 0.51 -13.33 14.38
N PHE A 152 -0.26 -12.36 14.86
CA PHE A 152 -0.26 -11.01 14.32
C PHE A 152 1.07 -10.29 14.58
N THR A 153 1.64 -10.41 15.80
CA THR A 153 2.96 -9.85 16.11
C THR A 153 4.05 -10.46 15.24
N LEU A 154 4.05 -11.80 15.07
CA LEU A 154 4.98 -12.49 14.17
C LEU A 154 4.84 -12.01 12.73
N PHE A 155 3.61 -11.85 12.24
CA PHE A 155 3.32 -11.33 10.91
C PHE A 155 3.96 -9.94 10.71
N ILE A 156 3.75 -9.00 11.63
CA ILE A 156 4.34 -7.66 11.55
C ILE A 156 5.88 -7.71 11.63
N ALA A 157 6.45 -8.57 12.50
CA ALA A 157 7.89 -8.75 12.59
C ALA A 157 8.51 -9.29 11.28
N LEU A 158 7.85 -10.23 10.62
CA LEU A 158 8.28 -10.75 9.31
C LEU A 158 8.22 -9.69 8.22
N VAL A 159 7.17 -8.85 8.22
CA VAL A 159 7.07 -7.72 7.28
C VAL A 159 8.19 -6.71 7.51
N LEU A 160 8.49 -6.36 8.76
CA LEU A 160 9.62 -5.48 9.09
C LEU A 160 10.96 -6.07 8.64
N LEU A 161 11.18 -7.36 8.89
CA LEU A 161 12.38 -8.04 8.43
C LEU A 161 12.53 -7.98 6.91
N ALA A 162 11.45 -8.25 6.17
CA ALA A 162 11.43 -8.16 4.72
C ALA A 162 11.69 -6.72 4.23
N ALA A 163 11.04 -5.71 4.83
CA ALA A 163 11.25 -4.30 4.50
C ALA A 163 12.72 -3.89 4.73
N THR A 164 13.30 -4.31 5.86
CA THR A 164 14.70 -4.06 6.19
C THR A 164 15.64 -4.73 5.18
N ALA A 165 15.40 -5.99 4.83
CA ALA A 165 16.22 -6.73 3.88
C ALA A 165 16.13 -6.13 2.47
N LEU A 166 14.92 -5.81 2.00
CA LEU A 166 14.71 -5.19 0.69
C LEU A 166 15.36 -3.80 0.63
N GLY A 167 15.17 -2.98 1.66
CA GLY A 167 15.82 -1.68 1.77
C GLY A 167 17.35 -1.79 1.78
N ALA A 168 17.92 -2.74 2.54
CA ALA A 168 19.35 -2.96 2.58
C ALA A 168 19.90 -3.39 1.19
N VAL A 169 19.21 -4.30 0.50
CA VAL A 169 19.65 -4.78 -0.82
C VAL A 169 19.50 -3.70 -1.90
N LEU A 170 18.36 -3.03 -1.96
CA LEU A 170 18.05 -2.12 -3.07
C LEU A 170 18.59 -0.71 -2.86
N VAL A 171 18.60 -0.21 -1.61
CA VAL A 171 19.02 1.17 -1.30
C VAL A 171 20.48 1.25 -0.90
N LEU A 172 20.94 0.41 0.03
CA LEU A 172 22.30 0.50 0.57
C LEU A 172 23.34 -0.11 -0.38
N ASN A 173 23.01 -1.24 -1.04
CA ASN A 173 23.90 -1.92 -1.99
C ASN A 173 23.59 -1.59 -3.46
N GLY A 174 22.61 -0.71 -3.72
CA GLY A 174 22.23 -0.29 -5.05
C GLY A 174 23.17 0.76 -5.66
N SER A 175 22.67 1.43 -6.68
CA SER A 175 23.41 2.48 -7.40
C SER A 175 23.83 3.65 -6.50
N SER A 176 24.94 4.31 -6.82
CA SER A 176 25.34 5.57 -6.20
C SER A 176 24.57 6.77 -6.76
N ASP A 177 23.85 6.61 -7.86
CA ASP A 177 23.04 7.67 -8.49
C ASP A 177 21.87 8.06 -7.57
N PRO A 178 21.69 9.37 -7.26
CA PRO A 178 20.64 9.86 -6.38
C PRO A 178 19.22 9.48 -6.82
N GLY A 179 18.93 9.63 -8.12
CA GLY A 179 17.60 9.31 -8.65
C GLY A 179 17.28 7.82 -8.55
N GLN A 180 18.23 6.96 -8.89
CA GLN A 180 18.07 5.52 -8.77
C GLN A 180 17.87 5.08 -7.31
N LYS A 181 18.53 5.73 -6.34
CA LYS A 181 18.31 5.48 -4.91
C LYS A 181 16.89 5.78 -4.47
N LEU A 182 16.32 6.90 -4.93
CA LEU A 182 14.95 7.28 -4.62
C LEU A 182 13.94 6.25 -5.18
N TYR A 183 14.12 5.84 -6.44
CA TYR A 183 13.28 4.81 -7.05
C TYR A 183 13.47 3.44 -6.39
N ALA A 184 14.70 3.09 -6.01
CA ALA A 184 15.01 1.85 -5.30
C ALA A 184 14.32 1.80 -3.93
N ALA A 185 14.30 2.92 -3.20
CA ALA A 185 13.60 3.02 -1.92
C ALA A 185 12.08 2.89 -2.09
N ALA A 186 11.51 3.56 -3.10
CA ALA A 186 10.08 3.44 -3.40
C ALA A 186 9.70 2.01 -3.83
N ALA A 187 10.57 1.36 -4.64
CA ALA A 187 10.39 -0.04 -5.03
C ALA A 187 10.51 -0.98 -3.82
N ALA A 188 11.48 -0.76 -2.91
CA ALA A 188 11.63 -1.53 -1.68
C ALA A 188 10.37 -1.44 -0.80
N SER A 189 9.83 -0.23 -0.63
CA SER A 189 8.58 0.02 0.10
C SER A 189 7.39 -0.69 -0.54
N SER A 190 7.26 -0.61 -1.87
CA SER A 190 6.20 -1.27 -2.62
C SER A 190 6.30 -2.80 -2.57
N LEU A 191 7.51 -3.35 -2.70
CA LEU A 191 7.76 -4.79 -2.56
C LEU A 191 7.47 -5.27 -1.13
N SER A 192 7.80 -4.47 -0.11
CA SER A 192 7.46 -4.75 1.29
C SER A 192 5.96 -4.83 1.50
N ALA A 193 5.18 -3.95 0.85
CA ALA A 193 3.72 -4.02 0.84
C ALA A 193 3.22 -5.29 0.10
N GLY A 194 3.92 -5.73 -0.94
CA GLY A 194 3.67 -7.03 -1.59
C GLY A 194 3.90 -8.21 -0.66
N VAL A 195 4.99 -8.18 0.13
CA VAL A 195 5.25 -9.19 1.16
C VAL A 195 4.15 -9.17 2.23
N LEU A 196 3.73 -7.98 2.68
CA LEU A 196 2.60 -7.82 3.62
C LEU A 196 1.33 -8.47 3.06
N LEU A 197 1.02 -8.23 1.78
CA LEU A 197 -0.12 -8.83 1.09
C LEU A 197 -0.03 -10.37 1.09
N MET A 198 1.06 -10.92 0.61
CA MET A 198 1.26 -12.37 0.49
C MET A 198 1.26 -13.07 1.84
N LEU A 199 1.96 -12.53 2.84
CA LEU A 199 2.00 -13.07 4.18
C LEU A 199 0.62 -13.01 4.86
N SER A 200 -0.14 -11.91 4.67
CA SER A 200 -1.48 -11.78 5.25
C SER A 200 -2.42 -12.84 4.69
N TRP A 201 -2.32 -13.16 3.41
CA TRP A 201 -3.12 -14.22 2.77
C TRP A 201 -2.74 -15.61 3.28
N TRP A 202 -1.45 -15.89 3.32
CA TRP A 202 -0.97 -17.19 3.79
C TRP A 202 -1.31 -17.42 5.25
N MET A 203 -1.09 -16.43 6.11
CA MET A 203 -1.32 -16.54 7.54
C MET A 203 -2.79 -16.51 7.93
N SER A 204 -3.66 -15.85 7.16
CA SER A 204 -5.11 -15.86 7.38
C SER A 204 -5.76 -17.20 7.00
N GLY A 205 -5.15 -17.97 6.11
CA GLY A 205 -5.73 -19.21 5.57
C GLY A 205 -6.76 -18.97 4.45
N GLU A 206 -6.96 -17.72 4.01
CA GLU A 206 -7.97 -17.34 3.01
C GLU A 206 -7.45 -17.41 1.56
N PHE A 207 -6.31 -18.04 1.34
CA PHE A 207 -5.64 -18.07 0.03
C PHE A 207 -6.54 -18.61 -1.10
N ALA A 208 -7.32 -19.65 -0.83
CA ALA A 208 -8.23 -20.23 -1.82
C ALA A 208 -9.34 -19.26 -2.25
N ALA A 209 -9.89 -18.47 -1.30
CA ALA A 209 -10.93 -17.48 -1.60
C ALA A 209 -10.37 -16.32 -2.46
N ILE A 210 -9.09 -16.02 -2.31
CA ILE A 210 -8.39 -14.97 -3.05
C ILE A 210 -8.09 -15.43 -4.47
N VAL A 211 -7.58 -16.64 -4.64
CA VAL A 211 -7.29 -17.22 -5.97
C VAL A 211 -8.56 -17.34 -6.82
N ALA A 212 -9.71 -17.57 -6.21
CA ALA A 212 -11.00 -17.61 -6.91
C ALA A 212 -11.41 -16.26 -7.55
N ARG A 213 -10.77 -15.14 -7.17
CA ARG A 213 -11.04 -13.79 -7.68
C ARG A 213 -10.09 -13.38 -8.81
N ARG A 214 -9.78 -14.31 -9.70
CA ARG A 214 -8.77 -14.14 -10.75
C ARG A 214 -8.96 -12.87 -11.59
N ASP A 215 -10.19 -12.57 -11.99
CA ASP A 215 -10.49 -11.42 -12.88
C ASP A 215 -10.23 -10.08 -12.18
N GLU A 216 -10.51 -10.01 -10.88
CA GLU A 216 -10.24 -8.81 -10.06
C GLU A 216 -8.74 -8.59 -9.88
N TRP A 217 -7.95 -9.67 -9.76
CA TRP A 217 -6.50 -9.60 -9.71
C TRP A 217 -5.88 -9.16 -11.04
N ILE A 218 -6.37 -9.67 -12.15
CA ILE A 218 -5.93 -9.23 -13.49
C ILE A 218 -6.17 -7.72 -13.61
N LEU A 219 -7.34 -7.24 -13.20
CA LEU A 219 -7.66 -5.82 -13.23
C LEU A 219 -6.72 -5.00 -12.33
N ALA A 220 -6.43 -5.46 -11.11
CA ALA A 220 -5.50 -4.79 -10.20
C ALA A 220 -4.07 -4.70 -10.79
N VAL A 221 -3.59 -5.78 -11.41
CA VAL A 221 -2.30 -5.81 -12.09
C VAL A 221 -2.30 -4.84 -13.29
N VAL A 222 -3.35 -4.86 -14.09
CA VAL A 222 -3.49 -3.95 -15.24
C VAL A 222 -3.46 -2.49 -14.76
N CYS A 223 -4.26 -2.09 -13.77
CA CYS A 223 -4.28 -0.73 -13.25
C CYS A 223 -2.89 -0.30 -12.72
N THR A 224 -2.22 -1.17 -11.96
CA THR A 224 -0.88 -0.89 -11.42
C THR A 224 0.14 -0.74 -12.55
N SER A 225 0.08 -1.61 -13.58
CA SER A 225 0.97 -1.56 -14.74
C SER A 225 0.77 -0.29 -15.56
N PHE A 226 -0.47 0.19 -15.70
CA PHE A 226 -0.78 1.45 -16.40
C PHE A 226 -0.16 2.66 -15.67
N ILE A 227 -0.21 2.71 -14.33
CA ILE A 227 0.43 3.80 -13.57
C ILE A 227 1.94 3.77 -13.72
N VAL A 228 2.56 2.61 -13.53
CA VAL A 228 4.02 2.45 -13.67
C VAL A 228 4.45 2.71 -15.11
N GLY A 229 3.70 2.23 -16.10
CA GLY A 229 3.95 2.48 -17.51
C GLY A 229 3.82 3.96 -17.89
N GLY A 230 2.86 4.67 -17.33
CA GLY A 230 2.69 6.11 -17.50
C GLY A 230 3.88 6.92 -16.99
N LEU A 231 4.49 6.52 -15.89
CA LEU A 231 5.73 7.07 -15.37
C LEU A 231 6.91 6.93 -16.35
N ILE A 232 7.09 5.72 -16.88
CA ILE A 232 8.21 5.39 -17.76
C ILE A 232 8.09 6.12 -19.11
N SER A 233 6.86 6.27 -19.62
CA SER A 233 6.60 6.83 -20.95
C SER A 233 6.35 8.33 -20.97
N SER A 234 6.23 9.00 -19.81
CA SER A 234 5.87 10.42 -19.67
C SER A 234 4.59 10.82 -20.42
N THR A 235 3.71 9.87 -20.72
CA THR A 235 2.50 10.07 -21.52
C THR A 235 1.25 10.13 -20.65
N TRP A 236 0.32 11.03 -21.00
CA TRP A 236 -0.94 11.24 -20.29
C TRP A 236 -1.99 10.15 -20.53
N TRP A 237 -1.69 9.12 -21.31
CA TRP A 237 -2.65 8.08 -21.67
C TRP A 237 -3.14 7.25 -20.46
N TRP A 238 -2.43 7.22 -19.35
CA TRP A 238 -2.87 6.58 -18.11
C TRP A 238 -4.14 7.24 -17.51
N VAL A 239 -4.37 8.54 -17.78
CA VAL A 239 -5.60 9.25 -17.35
C VAL A 239 -6.83 8.64 -18.02
N VAL A 240 -6.67 8.09 -19.21
CA VAL A 240 -7.73 7.39 -19.95
C VAL A 240 -8.15 6.09 -19.25
N GLY A 241 -7.30 5.51 -18.39
CA GLY A 241 -7.63 4.35 -17.57
C GLY A 241 -8.76 4.59 -16.55
N LEU A 242 -8.93 5.83 -16.07
CA LEU A 242 -10.00 6.19 -15.13
C LEU A 242 -11.42 5.97 -15.70
N PRO A 243 -11.77 6.50 -16.88
CA PRO A 243 -13.08 6.25 -17.51
C PRO A 243 -13.30 4.77 -17.84
N LEU A 244 -12.27 4.07 -18.34
CA LEU A 244 -12.37 2.65 -18.69
C LEU A 244 -12.77 1.80 -17.49
N PHE A 245 -12.31 2.17 -16.29
CA PHE A 245 -12.69 1.44 -15.08
C PHE A 245 -14.14 1.69 -14.66
N GLY A 246 -14.66 2.90 -14.85
CA GLY A 246 -16.09 3.21 -14.63
C GLY A 246 -17.04 2.38 -15.50
N PHE A 247 -16.56 1.88 -16.64
CA PHE A 247 -17.33 0.99 -17.53
C PHE A 247 -17.17 -0.50 -17.18
N THR A 248 -16.31 -0.87 -16.23
CA THR A 248 -16.21 -2.27 -15.80
C THR A 248 -17.33 -2.65 -14.84
N LYS A 249 -17.73 -3.93 -14.87
CA LYS A 249 -18.77 -4.48 -14.00
C LYS A 249 -18.46 -4.26 -12.49
N GLN A 250 -17.17 -4.26 -12.14
CA GLN A 250 -16.69 -4.01 -10.79
C GLN A 250 -16.74 -2.52 -10.40
N GLY A 251 -16.40 -1.61 -11.30
CA GLY A 251 -16.51 -0.17 -11.08
C GLY A 251 -17.96 0.26 -10.82
N TRP A 252 -18.92 -0.28 -11.58
CA TRP A 252 -20.35 -0.06 -11.33
C TRP A 252 -20.83 -0.63 -10.00
N LYS A 253 -20.35 -1.82 -9.63
CA LYS A 253 -20.71 -2.46 -8.37
C LYS A 253 -20.16 -1.70 -7.17
N ALA A 254 -18.94 -1.19 -7.28
CA ALA A 254 -18.32 -0.34 -6.26
C ALA A 254 -19.04 1.01 -6.13
N ALA A 255 -19.36 1.68 -7.24
CA ALA A 255 -20.10 2.93 -7.24
C ALA A 255 -21.51 2.78 -6.62
N ARG A 256 -22.21 1.67 -6.88
CA ARG A 256 -23.51 1.37 -6.24
C ARG A 256 -23.38 1.10 -4.74
N SER A 257 -22.39 0.33 -4.32
CA SER A 257 -22.23 0.00 -2.88
C SER A 257 -21.80 1.18 -2.01
N THR A 258 -21.38 2.29 -2.61
CA THR A 258 -21.08 3.55 -1.90
C THR A 258 -22.28 4.50 -1.84
N LEU A 259 -23.36 4.22 -2.59
CA LEU A 259 -24.58 5.02 -2.64
C LEU A 259 -25.73 4.39 -1.85
N ASP A 260 -25.67 3.10 -1.54
CA ASP A 260 -26.55 2.36 -0.65
C ASP A 260 -25.95 2.28 0.78
#